data_f00d9e98ae7a26e39ba2793d77dd9575
#
_entry.id   f00d9e98ae7a26e39ba2793d77dd9575
#
_cell.length_a   1.000
_cell.length_b   1.000
_cell.length_c   1.000
_cell.angle_alpha   90.00
_cell.angle_beta   90.00
_cell.angle_gamma   90.00
#
_symmetry.space_group_name_H-M   'P 1'
#
loop_
_entity.id
_entity.type
_entity.pdbx_description
1 polymer ?
#
loop_
_entity_poly.entity_id
_entity_poly.type
_entity_poly.pdbx_seq_one_letter_code
_entity_poly.pdbx_strand_id
1 'polypeptide(L)'
;FLDELIDRYALDSADLVGFSLCFFQTVASLAMASRLKLRNPEVTVVFGGPAVKGVPGKTLVEHAPCVDAVFSGPGLVSFPELVGRRLAGLPITRPAIPGVFARGVADALPPACNVGAQLDIRKDVPLDYRSFLDHFDAVLGDSGRQPFLLMQTSRGCWWADRRRCTFCGLNDLQERFEALPPEAAL
;
A
#
# COMPACT_ATOMS: atom_id res chain seq x y z
N PHE A 1 24.33 1.40 5.51
CA PHE A 1 23.42 0.52 4.76
C PHE A 1 22.22 1.27 4.16
N LEU A 2 21.36 1.98 4.97
CA LEU A 2 20.19 2.71 4.42
C LEU A 2 20.63 3.82 3.45
N ASP A 3 21.65 4.59 3.81
CA ASP A 3 22.19 5.65 2.95
C ASP A 3 22.79 5.08 1.67
N GLU A 4 23.46 3.94 1.72
CA GLU A 4 23.98 3.24 0.54
C GLU A 4 22.85 2.78 -0.40
N LEU A 5 21.71 2.38 0.15
CA LEU A 5 20.54 2.04 -0.67
C LEU A 5 19.95 3.28 -1.35
N ILE A 6 19.86 4.40 -0.61
CA ILE A 6 19.39 5.65 -1.19
C ILE A 6 20.31 6.09 -2.33
N ASP A 7 21.63 6.05 -2.13
CA ASP A 7 22.61 6.40 -3.15
C ASP A 7 22.55 5.46 -4.36
N ARG A 8 22.51 4.15 -4.11
CA ARG A 8 22.51 3.13 -5.17
C ARG A 8 21.30 3.24 -6.10
N TYR A 9 20.14 3.56 -5.56
CA TYR A 9 18.88 3.61 -6.31
C TYR A 9 18.37 5.02 -6.54
N ALA A 10 19.16 6.05 -6.16
CA ALA A 10 18.80 7.48 -6.28
C ALA A 10 17.39 7.78 -5.71
N LEU A 11 17.05 7.17 -4.56
CA LEU A 11 15.71 7.25 -3.99
C LEU A 11 15.32 8.66 -3.55
N ASP A 12 16.30 9.49 -3.23
CA ASP A 12 16.13 10.90 -2.86
C ASP A 12 15.83 11.83 -4.05
N SER A 13 15.99 11.33 -5.28
CA SER A 13 15.58 12.03 -6.50
C SER A 13 14.12 11.83 -6.89
N ALA A 14 13.42 10.93 -6.20
CA ALA A 14 12.02 10.62 -6.49
C ALA A 14 11.09 11.72 -5.94
N ASP A 15 10.01 12.03 -6.67
CA ASP A 15 8.96 12.93 -6.20
C ASP A 15 8.07 12.28 -5.12
N LEU A 16 7.93 10.95 -5.21
CA LEU A 16 7.11 10.17 -4.28
C LEU A 16 7.76 8.81 -4.03
N VAL A 17 7.85 8.44 -2.75
CA VAL A 17 8.33 7.12 -2.31
C VAL A 17 7.25 6.45 -1.47
N GLY A 18 6.81 5.27 -1.92
CA GLY A 18 5.79 4.46 -1.25
C GLY A 18 6.37 3.24 -0.55
N PHE A 19 5.90 2.99 0.66
CA PHE A 19 6.23 1.79 1.44
C PHE A 19 5.00 0.92 1.64
N SER A 20 5.08 -0.33 1.21
CA SER A 20 4.06 -1.33 1.53
C SER A 20 4.47 -2.08 2.80
N LEU A 21 3.69 -1.92 3.85
CA LEU A 21 4.00 -2.40 5.20
C LEU A 21 3.23 -3.69 5.50
N CYS A 22 3.99 -4.74 5.74
CA CYS A 22 3.47 -6.01 6.17
C CYS A 22 4.28 -6.50 7.39
N PHE A 23 3.62 -7.02 8.40
CA PHE A 23 4.24 -7.56 9.63
C PHE A 23 5.29 -6.60 10.26
N PHE A 24 6.57 -6.99 10.29
CA PHE A 24 7.65 -6.31 11.01
C PHE A 24 8.36 -5.21 10.19
N GLN A 25 7.82 -4.78 9.05
CA GLN A 25 8.47 -3.83 8.17
C GLN A 25 8.36 -2.36 8.62
N THR A 26 7.49 -2.05 9.56
CA THR A 26 7.18 -0.67 9.96
C THR A 26 8.40 0.11 10.43
N VAL A 27 9.23 -0.48 11.31
CA VAL A 27 10.40 0.21 11.88
C VAL A 27 11.46 0.48 10.81
N ALA A 28 11.74 -0.51 9.97
CA ALA A 28 12.72 -0.36 8.87
C ALA A 28 12.27 0.70 7.86
N SER A 29 10.97 0.72 7.54
CA SER A 29 10.38 1.71 6.61
C SER A 29 10.39 3.12 7.20
N LEU A 30 10.12 3.28 8.49
CA LEU A 30 10.26 4.58 9.18
C LEU A 30 11.69 5.08 9.19
N ALA A 31 12.65 4.19 9.43
CA ALA A 31 14.07 4.55 9.39
C ALA A 31 14.49 5.02 7.99
N MET A 32 14.06 4.31 6.94
CA MET A 32 14.33 4.72 5.55
C MET A 32 13.63 6.05 5.21
N ALA A 33 12.36 6.19 5.56
CA ALA A 33 11.58 7.41 5.33
C ALA A 33 12.23 8.63 6.01
N SER A 34 12.71 8.45 7.25
CA SER A 34 13.42 9.51 7.97
C SER A 34 14.71 9.92 7.27
N ARG A 35 15.47 8.96 6.74
CA ARG A 35 16.69 9.24 5.97
C ARG A 35 16.38 9.96 4.65
N LEU A 36 15.35 9.55 3.95
CA LEU A 36 14.89 10.21 2.73
C LEU A 36 14.51 11.67 2.99
N LYS A 37 13.72 11.93 4.04
CA LYS A 37 13.31 13.29 4.42
C LYS A 37 14.48 14.18 4.84
N LEU A 38 15.53 13.62 5.44
CA LEU A 38 16.75 14.37 5.77
C LEU A 38 17.54 14.79 4.53
N ARG A 39 17.52 13.97 3.46
CA ARG A 39 18.21 14.26 2.19
C ARG A 39 17.38 15.13 1.26
N ASN A 40 16.10 14.82 1.14
CA ASN A 40 15.15 15.57 0.33
C ASN A 40 13.86 15.82 1.14
N PRO A 41 13.71 16.99 1.78
CA PRO A 41 12.48 17.31 2.51
C PRO A 41 11.21 17.34 1.65
N GLU A 42 11.35 17.58 0.33
CA GLU A 42 10.25 17.71 -0.61
C GLU A 42 9.71 16.36 -1.12
N VAL A 43 10.45 15.26 -0.91
CA VAL A 43 9.96 13.94 -1.31
C VAL A 43 8.64 13.61 -0.58
N THR A 44 7.63 13.24 -1.32
CA THR A 44 6.38 12.78 -0.72
C THR A 44 6.51 11.33 -0.27
N VAL A 45 6.42 11.07 1.02
CA VAL A 45 6.53 9.72 1.59
C VAL A 45 5.15 9.21 1.96
N VAL A 46 4.75 8.08 1.39
CA VAL A 46 3.45 7.46 1.65
C VAL A 46 3.61 6.01 2.13
N PHE A 47 2.78 5.64 3.08
CA PHE A 47 2.74 4.29 3.63
C PHE A 47 1.42 3.60 3.29
N GLY A 48 1.46 2.31 3.07
CA GLY A 48 0.29 1.47 2.83
C GLY A 48 0.51 0.05 3.34
N GLY A 49 -0.44 -0.82 3.06
CA GLY A 49 -0.39 -2.22 3.45
C GLY A 49 -1.14 -2.53 4.75
N PRO A 50 -1.29 -3.83 5.07
CA PRO A 50 -2.15 -4.28 6.17
C PRO A 50 -1.72 -3.79 7.55
N ALA A 51 -0.43 -3.52 7.78
CA ALA A 51 0.07 -3.07 9.08
C ALA A 51 -0.35 -1.64 9.47
N VAL A 52 -0.83 -0.85 8.50
CA VAL A 52 -1.21 0.56 8.73
C VAL A 52 -2.69 0.84 8.42
N LYS A 53 -3.52 -0.20 8.33
CA LYS A 53 -4.96 -0.04 8.12
C LYS A 53 -5.64 0.52 9.39
N GLY A 54 -6.48 1.53 9.23
CA GLY A 54 -7.27 2.13 10.31
C GLY A 54 -6.46 2.93 11.32
N VAL A 55 -6.71 2.69 12.61
CA VAL A 55 -6.11 3.44 13.72
C VAL A 55 -4.57 3.46 13.69
N PRO A 56 -3.86 2.34 13.45
CA PRO A 56 -2.39 2.39 13.35
C PRO A 56 -1.88 3.37 12.31
N GLY A 57 -2.51 3.42 11.14
CA GLY A 57 -2.12 4.34 10.06
C GLY A 57 -2.38 5.80 10.41
N LYS A 58 -3.50 6.08 11.04
CA LYS A 58 -3.83 7.41 11.53
C LYS A 58 -2.80 7.88 12.56
N THR A 59 -2.53 7.08 13.58
CA THR A 59 -1.52 7.36 14.59
C THR A 59 -0.14 7.59 13.96
N LEU A 60 0.21 6.78 12.95
CA LEU A 60 1.50 6.88 12.30
C LEU A 60 1.67 8.23 11.57
N VAL A 61 0.67 8.65 10.77
CA VAL A 61 0.77 9.92 10.05
C VAL A 61 0.76 11.14 10.97
N GLU A 62 0.16 11.04 12.14
CA GLU A 62 0.14 12.10 13.16
C GLU A 62 1.49 12.25 13.87
N HIS A 63 2.12 11.12 14.20
CA HIS A 63 3.28 11.10 15.10
C HIS A 63 4.63 10.86 14.39
N ALA A 64 4.65 10.38 13.14
CA ALA A 64 5.89 10.18 12.38
C ALA A 64 6.13 11.32 11.37
N PRO A 65 7.00 12.30 11.67
CA PRO A 65 7.21 13.48 10.80
C PRO A 65 7.69 13.15 9.39
N CYS A 66 8.26 11.98 9.18
CA CYS A 66 8.75 11.51 7.90
C CYS A 66 7.67 10.91 6.99
N VAL A 67 6.41 10.80 7.45
CA VAL A 67 5.31 10.21 6.68
C VAL A 67 4.30 11.32 6.33
N ASP A 68 4.02 11.53 5.05
CA ASP A 68 3.09 12.57 4.58
C ASP A 68 1.66 12.06 4.47
N ALA A 69 1.50 10.80 4.04
CA ALA A 69 0.18 10.18 3.95
C ALA A 69 0.25 8.66 4.20
N VAL A 70 -0.87 8.10 4.65
CA VAL A 70 -1.05 6.66 4.88
C VAL A 70 -2.31 6.18 4.20
N PHE A 71 -2.19 5.11 3.42
CA PHE A 71 -3.32 4.42 2.80
C PHE A 71 -3.89 3.38 3.75
N SER A 72 -5.11 3.59 4.17
CA SER A 72 -5.89 2.68 5.01
C SER A 72 -6.78 1.80 4.14
N GLY A 73 -6.38 0.57 3.94
CA GLY A 73 -7.09 -0.39 3.10
C GLY A 73 -6.61 -0.42 1.64
N PRO A 74 -7.47 -0.83 0.69
CA PRO A 74 -7.10 -0.99 -0.71
C PRO A 74 -6.64 0.31 -1.37
N GLY A 75 -5.54 0.25 -2.09
CA GLY A 75 -4.93 1.42 -2.75
C GLY A 75 -5.23 1.57 -4.24
N LEU A 76 -5.86 0.58 -4.89
CA LEU A 76 -6.03 0.58 -6.35
C LEU A 76 -6.85 1.76 -6.90
N VAL A 77 -7.69 2.38 -6.07
CA VAL A 77 -8.45 3.58 -6.44
C VAL A 77 -7.77 4.84 -5.91
N SER A 78 -7.41 4.83 -4.63
CA SER A 78 -6.90 6.03 -3.94
C SER A 78 -5.44 6.38 -4.28
N PHE A 79 -4.59 5.38 -4.57
CA PHE A 79 -3.19 5.63 -4.90
C PHE A 79 -3.02 6.36 -6.25
N PRO A 80 -3.64 5.90 -7.36
CA PRO A 80 -3.60 6.64 -8.63
C PRO A 80 -4.14 8.08 -8.51
N GLU A 81 -5.17 8.30 -7.69
CA GLU A 81 -5.70 9.64 -7.45
C GLU A 81 -4.67 10.53 -6.74
N LEU A 82 -4.00 10.02 -5.69
CA LEU A 82 -2.96 10.77 -4.99
C LEU A 82 -1.79 11.10 -5.92
N VAL A 83 -1.31 10.12 -6.70
CA VAL A 83 -0.23 10.32 -7.68
C VAL A 83 -0.62 11.37 -8.71
N GLY A 84 -1.84 11.27 -9.26
CA GLY A 84 -2.35 12.24 -10.23
C GLY A 84 -2.37 13.66 -9.67
N ARG A 85 -2.81 13.84 -8.42
CA ARG A 85 -2.76 15.15 -7.75
C ARG A 85 -1.32 15.65 -7.58
N ARG A 86 -0.41 14.79 -7.13
CA ARG A 86 1.01 15.16 -6.96
C ARG A 86 1.63 15.62 -8.28
N LEU A 87 1.39 14.89 -9.37
CA LEU A 87 1.86 15.23 -10.71
C LEU A 87 1.26 16.55 -11.23
N ALA A 88 0.03 16.85 -10.86
CA ALA A 88 -0.64 18.09 -11.23
C ALA A 88 -0.28 19.29 -10.31
N GLY A 89 0.61 19.11 -9.33
CA GLY A 89 0.95 20.13 -8.34
C GLY A 89 -0.21 20.48 -7.39
N LEU A 90 -1.22 19.62 -7.28
CA LEU A 90 -2.37 19.83 -6.42
C LEU A 90 -2.10 19.29 -4.99
N PRO A 91 -2.75 19.89 -3.97
CA PRO A 91 -2.62 19.38 -2.61
C PRO A 91 -3.12 17.93 -2.49
N ILE A 92 -2.36 17.07 -1.82
CA ILE A 92 -2.79 15.69 -1.53
C ILE A 92 -3.80 15.62 -0.38
N THR A 93 -3.97 16.72 0.36
CA THR A 93 -4.83 16.80 1.55
C THR A 93 -6.27 17.24 1.27
N ARG A 94 -6.52 17.95 0.16
CA ARG A 94 -7.83 18.52 -0.14
C ARG A 94 -8.15 18.52 -1.64
N PRO A 95 -9.37 18.10 -2.04
CA PRO A 95 -10.36 17.41 -1.23
C PRO A 95 -9.82 16.11 -0.66
N ALA A 96 -10.36 15.62 0.46
CA ALA A 96 -9.93 14.38 1.07
C ALA A 96 -10.11 13.19 0.13
N ILE A 97 -9.10 12.32 0.05
CA ILE A 97 -9.18 11.05 -0.70
C ILE A 97 -9.67 9.97 0.27
N PRO A 98 -10.75 9.24 -0.04
CA PRO A 98 -11.21 8.15 0.82
C PRO A 98 -10.09 7.11 1.07
N GLY A 99 -9.90 6.74 2.34
CA GLY A 99 -8.87 5.81 2.77
C GLY A 99 -7.45 6.39 2.82
N VAL A 100 -7.28 7.70 2.65
CA VAL A 100 -5.97 8.36 2.77
C VAL A 100 -5.95 9.27 3.98
N PHE A 101 -5.19 8.89 5.00
CA PHE A 101 -4.87 9.76 6.11
C PHE A 101 -3.67 10.62 5.74
N ALA A 102 -3.85 11.92 5.67
CA ALA A 102 -2.77 12.88 5.42
C ALA A 102 -2.52 13.73 6.67
N ARG A 103 -1.27 14.17 6.82
CA ARG A 103 -0.87 14.99 7.96
C ARG A 103 -1.74 16.26 8.10
N GLY A 104 -2.19 16.51 9.31
CA GLY A 104 -3.00 17.68 9.65
C GLY A 104 -4.46 17.62 9.22
N VAL A 105 -4.91 16.55 8.56
CA VAL A 105 -6.30 16.36 8.14
C VAL A 105 -6.85 14.96 8.42
N ALA A 106 -6.07 14.09 9.08
CA ALA A 106 -6.46 12.72 9.36
C ALA A 106 -7.77 12.63 10.21
N ASP A 107 -7.99 13.57 11.10
CA ASP A 107 -9.19 13.66 11.93
C ASP A 107 -10.43 14.20 11.20
N ALA A 108 -10.23 14.86 10.07
CA ALA A 108 -11.32 15.49 9.33
C ALA A 108 -12.06 14.51 8.39
N LEU A 109 -11.59 13.26 8.27
CA LEU A 109 -12.24 12.25 7.45
C LEU A 109 -13.51 11.73 8.13
N PRO A 110 -14.66 11.73 7.45
CA PRO A 110 -15.83 11.03 7.94
C PRO A 110 -15.53 9.53 8.15
N PRO A 111 -16.14 8.87 9.15
CA PRO A 111 -15.90 7.44 9.41
C PRO A 111 -16.06 6.54 8.19
N ALA A 112 -17.00 6.86 7.28
CA ALA A 112 -17.21 6.14 6.03
C ALA A 112 -16.02 6.25 5.05
N CYS A 113 -15.15 7.24 5.23
CA CYS A 113 -13.97 7.47 4.38
C CYS A 113 -12.67 6.96 5.01
N ASN A 114 -12.73 6.28 6.16
CA ASN A 114 -11.54 5.79 6.86
C ASN A 114 -10.88 4.58 6.19
N VAL A 115 -11.52 3.99 5.19
CA VAL A 115 -10.98 2.87 4.40
C VAL A 115 -11.13 3.19 2.91
N GLY A 116 -10.09 2.90 2.15
CA GLY A 116 -10.06 3.11 0.70
C GLY A 116 -11.10 2.24 -0.01
N ALA A 117 -11.62 2.75 -1.11
CA ALA A 117 -12.56 2.02 -1.94
C ALA A 117 -11.89 0.80 -2.55
N GLN A 118 -12.60 -0.33 -2.52
CA GLN A 118 -12.15 -1.56 -3.12
C GLN A 118 -12.51 -1.58 -4.60
N LEU A 119 -11.55 -1.93 -5.44
CA LEU A 119 -11.82 -2.21 -6.84
C LEU A 119 -12.53 -3.58 -6.95
N ASP A 120 -13.56 -3.66 -7.78
CA ASP A 120 -14.22 -4.95 -8.08
C ASP A 120 -13.16 -5.95 -8.56
N ILE A 121 -13.11 -7.12 -7.94
CA ILE A 121 -12.14 -8.17 -8.27
C ILE A 121 -12.25 -8.63 -9.74
N ARG A 122 -13.42 -8.47 -10.34
CA ARG A 122 -13.67 -8.80 -11.76
C ARG A 122 -13.14 -7.76 -12.74
N LYS A 123 -12.75 -6.58 -12.25
CA LYS A 123 -12.08 -5.59 -13.10
C LYS A 123 -10.68 -6.07 -13.39
N ASP A 124 -10.37 -6.07 -14.67
CA ASP A 124 -9.09 -6.48 -15.18
C ASP A 124 -7.98 -5.56 -14.65
N VAL A 125 -7.15 -6.10 -13.77
CA VAL A 125 -5.90 -5.47 -13.37
C VAL A 125 -4.80 -6.28 -14.04
N PRO A 126 -4.18 -5.75 -15.10
CA PRO A 126 -3.15 -6.50 -15.82
C PRO A 126 -1.98 -6.82 -14.87
N LEU A 127 -1.73 -8.11 -14.70
CA LEU A 127 -0.60 -8.60 -13.91
C LEU A 127 0.61 -8.75 -14.83
N ASP A 128 1.64 -7.94 -14.62
CA ASP A 128 2.89 -8.04 -15.36
C ASP A 128 4.01 -8.56 -14.46
N TYR A 129 4.40 -9.80 -14.69
CA TYR A 129 5.48 -10.47 -13.96
C TYR A 129 6.83 -10.46 -14.70
N ARG A 130 6.93 -9.85 -15.88
CA ARG A 130 8.14 -9.90 -16.71
C ARG A 130 9.37 -9.41 -15.96
N SER A 131 9.29 -8.22 -15.40
CA SER A 131 10.41 -7.65 -14.64
C SER A 131 10.85 -8.53 -13.45
N PHE A 132 9.89 -9.17 -12.77
CA PHE A 132 10.19 -10.12 -11.70
C PHE A 132 10.88 -11.38 -12.23
N LEU A 133 10.38 -11.95 -13.33
CA LEU A 133 10.95 -13.17 -13.93
C LEU A 133 12.35 -12.91 -14.47
N ASP A 134 12.57 -11.80 -15.18
CA ASP A 134 13.88 -11.40 -15.68
C ASP A 134 14.90 -11.25 -14.55
N HIS A 135 14.48 -10.62 -13.44
CA HIS A 135 15.35 -10.47 -12.28
C HIS A 135 15.59 -11.78 -11.54
N PHE A 136 14.56 -12.63 -11.44
CA PHE A 136 14.67 -13.96 -10.85
C PHE A 136 15.69 -14.81 -11.63
N ASP A 137 15.59 -14.83 -12.94
CA ASP A 137 16.50 -15.59 -13.82
C ASP A 137 17.93 -15.06 -13.72
N ALA A 138 18.09 -13.73 -13.69
CA ALA A 138 19.42 -13.12 -13.56
C ALA A 138 20.11 -13.44 -12.22
N VAL A 139 19.37 -13.63 -11.14
CA VAL A 139 19.93 -13.84 -9.79
C VAL A 139 19.90 -15.30 -9.36
N LEU A 140 18.90 -16.06 -9.75
CA LEU A 140 18.61 -17.41 -9.26
C LEU A 140 18.42 -18.46 -10.37
N GLY A 141 18.54 -18.11 -11.64
CA GLY A 141 18.26 -19.02 -12.76
C GLY A 141 19.03 -20.33 -12.68
N ASP A 142 20.30 -20.30 -12.28
CA ASP A 142 21.14 -21.47 -12.13
C ASP A 142 20.93 -22.26 -10.83
N SER A 143 20.05 -21.79 -9.95
CA SER A 143 19.84 -22.38 -8.63
C SER A 143 18.91 -23.60 -8.62
N GLY A 144 18.25 -23.92 -9.73
CA GLY A 144 17.21 -24.95 -9.83
C GLY A 144 15.92 -24.59 -9.09
N ARG A 145 15.79 -23.36 -8.61
CA ARG A 145 14.56 -22.85 -7.96
C ARG A 145 13.54 -22.46 -9.01
N GLN A 146 12.26 -22.60 -8.67
CA GLN A 146 11.17 -22.14 -9.52
C GLN A 146 10.51 -20.89 -8.91
N PRO A 147 10.17 -19.87 -9.72
CA PRO A 147 9.46 -18.71 -9.24
C PRO A 147 8.00 -19.06 -8.88
N PHE A 148 7.48 -18.47 -7.81
CA PHE A 148 6.07 -18.51 -7.48
C PHE A 148 5.42 -17.20 -7.87
N LEU A 149 4.39 -17.26 -8.73
CA LEU A 149 3.58 -16.10 -9.09
C LEU A 149 2.32 -16.08 -8.23
N LEU A 150 2.06 -14.94 -7.59
CA LEU A 150 0.90 -14.75 -6.75
C LEU A 150 -0.23 -14.11 -7.55
N MET A 151 -1.38 -14.76 -7.59
CA MET A 151 -2.58 -14.26 -8.21
C MET A 151 -3.74 -14.28 -7.21
N GLN A 152 -4.50 -13.20 -7.17
CA GLN A 152 -5.67 -13.12 -6.31
C GLN A 152 -6.91 -13.59 -7.07
N THR A 153 -7.43 -14.76 -6.74
CA THR A 153 -8.67 -15.32 -7.31
C THR A 153 -9.90 -15.04 -6.46
N SER A 154 -9.69 -14.71 -5.19
CA SER A 154 -10.78 -14.34 -4.28
C SER A 154 -10.29 -13.35 -3.23
N ARG A 155 -11.22 -12.64 -2.63
CA ARG A 155 -10.98 -11.59 -1.64
C ARG A 155 -12.02 -11.67 -0.54
N GLY A 156 -11.62 -11.34 0.69
CA GLY A 156 -12.48 -11.51 1.86
C GLY A 156 -12.59 -12.98 2.30
N CYS A 157 -13.57 -13.28 3.12
CA CYS A 157 -13.82 -14.62 3.63
C CYS A 157 -15.30 -14.94 3.59
N TRP A 158 -15.71 -15.92 2.75
CA TRP A 158 -17.12 -16.33 2.60
C TRP A 158 -17.76 -16.79 3.92
N TRP A 159 -16.93 -17.29 4.85
CA TRP A 159 -17.41 -17.68 6.17
C TRP A 159 -17.69 -16.45 7.04
N ALA A 160 -16.84 -15.42 6.97
CA ALA A 160 -17.02 -14.19 7.73
C ALA A 160 -18.27 -13.40 7.31
N ASP A 161 -18.72 -13.53 6.07
CA ASP A 161 -19.99 -12.96 5.61
C ASP A 161 -21.22 -13.58 6.30
N ARG A 162 -21.07 -14.79 6.82
CA ARG A 162 -22.13 -15.53 7.52
C ARG A 162 -21.95 -15.49 9.03
N ARG A 163 -20.75 -15.77 9.49
CA ARG A 163 -20.41 -15.89 10.90
C ARG A 163 -18.93 -15.64 11.13
N ARG A 164 -18.61 -14.59 11.85
CA ARG A 164 -17.22 -14.23 12.13
C ARG A 164 -16.61 -15.15 13.18
N CYS A 165 -15.36 -15.53 12.94
CA CYS A 165 -14.55 -16.20 13.95
C CYS A 165 -14.14 -15.18 15.01
N THR A 166 -14.31 -15.50 16.28
CA THR A 166 -14.05 -14.60 17.40
C THR A 166 -12.57 -14.24 17.59
N PHE A 167 -11.67 -15.02 17.02
CA PHE A 167 -10.21 -14.85 17.11
C PHE A 167 -9.61 -14.25 15.83
N CYS A 168 -10.38 -14.05 14.77
CA CYS A 168 -9.85 -13.66 13.47
C CYS A 168 -9.77 -12.14 13.33
N GLY A 169 -8.56 -11.62 13.19
CA GLY A 169 -8.31 -10.21 12.89
C GLY A 169 -8.03 -9.91 11.41
N LEU A 170 -8.07 -10.93 10.52
CA LEU A 170 -7.69 -10.76 9.11
C LEU A 170 -8.76 -10.06 8.28
N ASN A 171 -10.05 -10.26 8.62
CA ASN A 171 -11.16 -9.68 7.86
C ASN A 171 -11.86 -8.63 8.70
N ASP A 172 -11.77 -7.40 8.22
CA ASP A 172 -12.49 -6.28 8.79
C ASP A 172 -13.99 -6.35 8.48
N LEU A 173 -14.79 -5.61 9.26
CA LEU A 173 -16.25 -5.56 9.16
C LEU A 173 -16.80 -5.14 7.78
N GLN A 174 -15.94 -4.61 6.91
CA GLN A 174 -16.33 -4.00 5.64
C GLN A 174 -15.96 -4.83 4.41
N GLU A 175 -15.19 -5.89 4.55
CA GLU A 175 -14.78 -6.70 3.41
C GLU A 175 -15.76 -7.85 3.17
N ARG A 176 -16.55 -7.75 2.10
CA ARG A 176 -17.38 -8.84 1.60
C ARG A 176 -16.52 -9.86 0.84
N PHE A 177 -16.96 -11.09 0.85
CA PHE A 177 -16.33 -12.11 0.01
C PHE A 177 -16.67 -11.88 -1.46
N GLU A 178 -15.63 -11.79 -2.28
CA GLU A 178 -15.72 -11.71 -3.73
C GLU A 178 -14.80 -12.77 -4.33
N ALA A 179 -15.20 -13.38 -5.41
CA ALA A 179 -14.40 -14.35 -6.15
C ALA A 179 -14.49 -14.09 -7.65
N LEU A 180 -13.40 -14.37 -8.35
CA LEU A 180 -13.42 -14.46 -9.81
C LEU A 180 -14.27 -15.67 -10.21
N PRO A 181 -15.01 -15.59 -11.32
CA PRO A 181 -15.60 -16.77 -11.90
C PRO A 181 -14.48 -17.75 -12.33
N PRO A 182 -14.71 -19.07 -12.28
CA PRO A 182 -13.68 -20.06 -12.57
C PRO A 182 -12.99 -19.85 -13.92
N GLU A 183 -13.74 -19.39 -14.92
CA GLU A 183 -13.26 -19.15 -16.28
C GLU A 183 -12.29 -17.97 -16.38
N ALA A 184 -12.34 -17.04 -15.42
CA ALA A 184 -11.42 -15.91 -15.33
C ALA A 184 -10.24 -16.19 -14.39
N ALA A 185 -10.30 -17.26 -13.61
CA ALA A 185 -9.26 -17.65 -12.67
C ALA A 185 -8.27 -18.69 -13.27
N LEU A 186 -8.61 -19.28 -14.41
CA LEU A 186 -7.84 -20.29 -15.15
C LEU A 186 -7.27 -19.71 -16.44
#